data_1f4702aa34f18323f2dfca6cf3dc88d6
#
_entry.id   1f4702aa34f18323f2dfca6cf3dc88d6
#
_cell.length_a   1.000
_cell.length_b   1.000
_cell.length_c   1.000
_cell.angle_alpha   90.00
_cell.angle_beta   90.00
_cell.angle_gamma   90.00
#
_symmetry.space_group_name_H-M   'P 1'
#
loop_
_entity.id
_entity.type
_entity.pdbx_description
1 polymer ?
#
loop_
_entity_poly.entity_id
_entity_poly.type
_entity_poly.pdbx_seq_one_letter_code
_entity_poly.pdbx_strand_id
1 'polypeptide(L)'
;MENVIIIGSGPAGYTAALYTSRADLEPLMFEGELSKDLTPGGQLMTTTEVENYPGYPEGVTGPEMMADFKKQAERFGTRIFSQTVTKVDLSVRPFKVWSGDDVWEAEAIIVATGADAKYLGLESEEKFMNRGVSACATCDGGLPRFRN
;
A
#
# COMPACT_ATOMS: atom_id res chain seq x y z
N MET A 1 23.08 -2.97 7.08
CA MET A 1 22.75 -3.20 5.66
C MET A 1 21.66 -4.24 5.59
N GLU A 2 20.61 -3.97 4.83
CA GLU A 2 19.43 -4.82 4.71
C GLU A 2 19.54 -5.71 3.46
N ASN A 3 19.04 -6.95 3.53
CA ASN A 3 18.95 -7.80 2.34
C ASN A 3 17.91 -7.24 1.36
N VAL A 4 16.72 -6.90 1.90
CA VAL A 4 15.61 -6.34 1.11
C VAL A 4 14.92 -5.23 1.88
N ILE A 5 14.71 -4.10 1.24
CA ILE A 5 13.81 -3.04 1.70
C ILE A 5 12.57 -3.03 0.80
N ILE A 6 11.38 -3.02 1.44
CA ILE A 6 10.08 -2.93 0.76
C ILE A 6 9.49 -1.55 1.06
N ILE A 7 9.09 -0.82 0.03
CA ILE A 7 8.52 0.52 0.15
C ILE A 7 7.04 0.47 -0.22
N GLY A 8 6.18 0.66 0.76
CA GLY A 8 4.72 0.64 0.61
C GLY A 8 4.06 -0.60 1.22
N SER A 9 2.87 -0.42 1.77
CA SER A 9 2.12 -1.38 2.57
C SER A 9 0.75 -1.76 1.98
N GLY A 10 0.56 -1.57 0.69
CA GLY A 10 -0.58 -2.13 -0.02
C GLY A 10 -0.49 -3.66 -0.17
N PRO A 11 -1.48 -4.31 -0.82
CA PRO A 11 -1.47 -5.75 -1.03
C PRO A 11 -0.19 -6.28 -1.67
N ALA A 12 0.39 -5.53 -2.61
CA ALA A 12 1.66 -5.87 -3.25
C ALA A 12 2.82 -5.88 -2.25
N GLY A 13 2.90 -4.85 -1.38
CA GLY A 13 3.94 -4.74 -0.37
C GLY A 13 3.89 -5.87 0.64
N TYR A 14 2.73 -6.14 1.24
CA TYR A 14 2.60 -7.24 2.20
C TYR A 14 2.79 -8.62 1.56
N THR A 15 2.37 -8.81 0.31
CA THR A 15 2.65 -10.05 -0.42
C THR A 15 4.15 -10.23 -0.63
N ALA A 16 4.86 -9.19 -1.03
CA ALA A 16 6.32 -9.21 -1.17
C ALA A 16 6.99 -9.51 0.18
N ALA A 17 6.54 -8.85 1.26
CA ALA A 17 7.05 -9.05 2.62
C ALA A 17 6.89 -10.50 3.08
N LEU A 18 5.70 -11.08 2.88
CA LEU A 18 5.44 -12.47 3.21
C LEU A 18 6.42 -13.43 2.51
N TYR A 19 6.62 -13.26 1.20
CA TYR A 19 7.46 -14.18 0.44
C TYR A 19 8.95 -13.97 0.69
N THR A 20 9.40 -12.74 0.87
CA THR A 20 10.80 -12.46 1.22
C THR A 20 11.15 -12.94 2.62
N SER A 21 10.23 -12.81 3.59
CA SER A 21 10.41 -13.39 4.93
C SER A 21 10.48 -14.92 4.88
N ARG A 22 9.62 -15.58 4.09
CA ARG A 22 9.66 -17.03 3.92
C ARG A 22 10.92 -17.54 3.21
N ALA A 23 11.61 -16.66 2.49
CA ALA A 23 12.89 -16.94 1.84
C ALA A 23 14.09 -16.61 2.74
N ASP A 24 13.87 -16.34 4.04
CA ASP A 24 14.88 -15.97 5.04
C ASP A 24 15.69 -14.71 4.63
N LEU A 25 15.07 -13.77 3.91
CA LEU A 25 15.73 -12.53 3.50
C LEU A 25 15.60 -11.41 4.54
N GLU A 26 14.90 -11.65 5.65
CA GLU A 26 14.74 -10.70 6.77
C GLU A 26 14.33 -9.28 6.32
N PRO A 27 13.23 -9.12 5.55
CA PRO A 27 12.91 -7.85 4.93
C PRO A 27 12.60 -6.76 5.96
N LEU A 28 12.99 -5.53 5.61
CA LEU A 28 12.53 -4.32 6.26
C LEU A 28 11.47 -3.66 5.37
N MET A 29 10.29 -3.38 5.92
CA MET A 29 9.21 -2.69 5.21
C MET A 29 9.00 -1.29 5.78
N PHE A 30 8.91 -0.30 4.90
CA PHE A 30 8.40 1.03 5.22
C PHE A 30 6.95 1.11 4.79
N GLU A 31 6.02 1.09 5.76
CA GLU A 31 4.58 1.10 5.48
C GLU A 31 4.01 2.49 5.18
N GLY A 32 4.78 3.54 5.47
CA GLY A 32 4.35 4.93 5.42
C GLY A 32 3.78 5.41 6.76
N GLU A 33 3.77 6.71 6.96
CA GLU A 33 3.10 7.36 8.09
C GLU A 33 1.68 7.75 7.69
N LEU A 34 0.75 7.60 8.64
CA LEU A 34 -0.61 8.11 8.45
C LEU A 34 -0.57 9.65 8.37
N SER A 35 -1.02 10.19 7.26
CA SER A 35 -1.14 11.63 7.03
C SER A 35 -2.44 11.96 6.31
N LYS A 36 -2.67 13.24 6.01
CA LYS A 36 -3.82 13.66 5.22
C LYS A 36 -3.83 13.02 3.82
N ASP A 37 -2.65 12.83 3.24
CA ASP A 37 -2.48 12.40 1.86
C ASP A 37 -2.04 10.94 1.73
N LEU A 38 -1.69 10.29 2.84
CA LEU A 38 -1.21 8.91 2.85
C LEU A 38 -1.87 8.09 3.96
N THR A 39 -2.47 6.98 3.56
CA THR A 39 -2.99 5.96 4.49
C THR A 39 -2.22 4.67 4.26
N PRO A 40 -1.43 4.18 5.26
CA PRO A 40 -0.81 2.87 5.18
C PRO A 40 -1.84 1.78 4.88
N GLY A 41 -1.52 0.88 3.94
CA GLY A 41 -2.49 -0.09 3.41
C GLY A 41 -3.05 0.27 2.03
N GLY A 42 -2.86 1.52 1.60
CA GLY A 42 -3.21 2.00 0.26
C GLY A 42 -4.72 2.12 0.03
N GLN A 43 -5.14 2.00 -1.23
CA GLN A 43 -6.52 2.23 -1.66
C GLN A 43 -7.57 1.36 -0.95
N LEU A 44 -7.20 0.16 -0.51
CA LEU A 44 -8.11 -0.71 0.23
C LEU A 44 -8.53 -0.16 1.58
N MET A 45 -7.74 0.73 2.18
CA MET A 45 -8.11 1.38 3.44
C MET A 45 -9.30 2.34 3.30
N THR A 46 -9.63 2.75 2.08
CA THR A 46 -10.74 3.67 1.77
C THR A 46 -11.95 2.97 1.17
N THR A 47 -11.87 1.66 0.89
CA THR A 47 -13.00 0.89 0.37
C THR A 47 -13.79 0.20 1.48
N THR A 48 -15.06 -0.08 1.23
CA THR A 48 -15.92 -0.80 2.17
C THR A 48 -15.73 -2.30 2.00
N GLU A 49 -16.33 -2.89 1.00
CA GLU A 49 -16.36 -4.33 0.76
C GLU A 49 -15.40 -4.72 -0.38
N VAL A 50 -14.64 -5.79 -0.17
CA VAL A 50 -13.78 -6.44 -1.14
C VAL A 50 -14.32 -7.84 -1.39
N GLU A 51 -14.96 -8.03 -2.55
CA GLU A 51 -15.61 -9.29 -2.93
C GLU A 51 -14.78 -10.09 -3.95
N ASN A 52 -13.74 -9.48 -4.50
CA ASN A 52 -12.97 -10.01 -5.64
C ASN A 52 -11.57 -10.50 -5.26
N TYR A 53 -11.29 -10.68 -3.96
CA TYR A 53 -10.03 -11.26 -3.51
C TYR A 53 -10.25 -12.72 -3.07
N PRO A 54 -9.61 -13.71 -3.73
CA PRO A 54 -9.75 -15.12 -3.36
C PRO A 54 -9.29 -15.40 -1.92
N GLY A 55 -10.10 -16.12 -1.15
CA GLY A 55 -9.83 -16.43 0.25
C GLY A 55 -10.88 -15.87 1.21
N TYR A 56 -11.72 -14.95 0.75
CA TYR A 56 -12.82 -14.35 1.52
C TYR A 56 -14.16 -14.61 0.81
N PRO A 57 -14.74 -15.82 0.93
CA PRO A 57 -15.96 -16.21 0.18
C PRO A 57 -17.19 -15.38 0.53
N GLU A 58 -17.24 -14.81 1.73
CA GLU A 58 -18.33 -13.95 2.21
C GLU A 58 -18.00 -12.44 2.05
N GLY A 59 -16.90 -12.11 1.36
CA GLY A 59 -16.36 -10.75 1.33
C GLY A 59 -15.58 -10.39 2.60
N VAL A 60 -14.95 -9.25 2.59
CA VAL A 60 -14.21 -8.68 3.73
C VAL A 60 -14.12 -7.17 3.53
N THR A 61 -14.06 -6.40 4.61
CA THR A 61 -13.77 -4.97 4.45
C THR A 61 -12.30 -4.74 4.08
N GLY A 62 -12.03 -3.70 3.29
CA GLY A 62 -10.64 -3.39 2.91
C GLY A 62 -9.70 -3.23 4.10
N PRO A 63 -10.06 -2.46 5.15
CA PRO A 63 -9.23 -2.33 6.35
C PRO A 63 -8.98 -3.66 7.08
N GLU A 64 -9.98 -4.53 7.21
CA GLU A 64 -9.80 -5.85 7.84
C GLU A 64 -8.85 -6.73 7.03
N MET A 65 -9.02 -6.78 5.71
CA MET A 65 -8.14 -7.52 4.83
C MET A 65 -6.70 -7.02 4.93
N MET A 66 -6.48 -5.71 4.97
CA MET A 66 -5.13 -5.15 5.11
C MET A 66 -4.52 -5.43 6.48
N ALA A 67 -5.34 -5.44 7.55
CA ALA A 67 -4.89 -5.85 8.88
C ALA A 67 -4.46 -7.33 8.93
N ASP A 68 -5.18 -8.20 8.23
CA ASP A 68 -4.82 -9.62 8.12
C ASP A 68 -3.52 -9.82 7.34
N PHE A 69 -3.32 -9.09 6.24
CA PHE A 69 -2.07 -9.12 5.47
C PHE A 69 -0.87 -8.66 6.29
N LYS A 70 -1.03 -7.58 7.07
CA LYS A 70 0.00 -7.10 7.99
C LYS A 70 0.35 -8.18 9.02
N LYS A 71 -0.64 -8.73 9.73
CA LYS A 71 -0.43 -9.81 10.70
C LYS A 71 0.27 -11.02 10.08
N GLN A 72 -0.08 -11.37 8.85
CA GLN A 72 0.55 -12.48 8.15
C GLN A 72 2.03 -12.19 7.85
N ALA A 73 2.36 -10.99 7.37
CA ALA A 73 3.74 -10.59 7.13
C ALA A 73 4.56 -10.56 8.43
N GLU A 74 4.02 -9.98 9.51
CA GLU A 74 4.65 -9.95 10.84
C GLU A 74 4.90 -11.34 11.40
N ARG A 75 3.95 -12.26 11.23
CA ARG A 75 4.07 -13.66 11.67
C ARG A 75 5.29 -14.36 11.07
N PHE A 76 5.69 -13.99 9.86
CA PHE A 76 6.86 -14.55 9.18
C PHE A 76 8.14 -13.73 9.41
N GLY A 77 8.09 -12.71 10.27
CA GLY A 77 9.28 -11.97 10.72
C GLY A 77 9.58 -10.70 9.92
N THR A 78 8.65 -10.20 9.10
CA THR A 78 8.83 -8.89 8.46
C THR A 78 8.94 -7.80 9.53
N ARG A 79 10.01 -7.01 9.47
CA ARG A 79 10.16 -5.80 10.30
C ARG A 79 9.43 -4.64 9.59
N ILE A 80 8.43 -4.06 10.24
CA ILE A 80 7.59 -3.02 9.67
C ILE A 80 7.81 -1.70 10.41
N PHE A 81 8.19 -0.66 9.66
CA PHE A 81 8.39 0.68 10.17
C PHE A 81 7.30 1.60 9.64
N SER A 82 6.59 2.25 10.57
CA SER A 82 5.57 3.27 10.26
C SER A 82 6.24 4.61 9.93
N GLN A 83 7.06 4.60 8.92
CA GLN A 83 7.83 5.74 8.43
C GLN A 83 7.67 5.88 6.92
N THR A 84 7.74 7.11 6.43
CA THR A 84 7.63 7.40 4.99
C THR A 84 9.01 7.54 4.36
N VAL A 85 9.26 6.75 3.31
CA VAL A 85 10.47 6.92 2.48
C VAL A 85 10.35 8.20 1.66
N THR A 86 11.34 9.07 1.82
CA THR A 86 11.36 10.38 1.16
C THR A 86 12.28 10.43 -0.06
N LYS A 87 13.26 9.52 -0.12
CA LYS A 87 14.25 9.48 -1.21
C LYS A 87 14.84 8.09 -1.33
N VAL A 88 15.23 7.72 -2.56
CA VAL A 88 16.04 6.54 -2.87
C VAL A 88 17.19 6.92 -3.79
N ASP A 89 18.32 6.22 -3.67
CA ASP A 89 19.41 6.26 -4.62
C ASP A 89 19.67 4.84 -5.12
N LEU A 90 19.41 4.63 -6.39
CA LEU A 90 19.54 3.36 -7.08
C LEU A 90 20.74 3.33 -8.05
N SER A 91 21.59 4.35 -8.02
CA SER A 91 22.69 4.50 -8.97
C SER A 91 23.84 3.53 -8.74
N VAL A 92 24.06 3.14 -7.48
CA VAL A 92 25.12 2.20 -7.06
C VAL A 92 24.60 1.27 -5.98
N ARG A 93 25.23 0.11 -5.80
CA ARG A 93 24.96 -0.82 -4.70
C ARG A 93 26.00 -0.68 -3.60
N PRO A 94 25.60 -0.83 -2.31
CA PRO A 94 24.22 -1.01 -1.83
C PRO A 94 23.35 0.20 -2.15
N PHE A 95 22.08 -0.05 -2.45
CA PHE A 95 21.09 1.02 -2.66
C PHE A 95 20.85 1.77 -1.37
N LYS A 96 20.50 3.06 -1.47
CA LYS A 96 20.22 3.89 -0.30
C LYS A 96 18.76 4.34 -0.27
N VAL A 97 18.18 4.26 0.94
CA VAL A 97 16.80 4.67 1.22
C VAL A 97 16.82 5.65 2.39
N TRP A 98 16.13 6.78 2.25
CA TRP A 98 15.99 7.80 3.29
C TRP A 98 14.57 7.87 3.82
N SER A 99 14.45 8.00 5.13
CA SER A 99 13.22 8.34 5.81
C SER A 99 13.56 9.39 6.88
N GLY A 100 13.08 10.62 6.68
CA GLY A 100 13.56 11.75 7.44
C GLY A 100 15.08 11.93 7.30
N ASP A 101 15.77 11.99 8.44
CA ASP A 101 17.24 12.14 8.50
C ASP A 101 17.97 10.77 8.51
N ASP A 102 17.22 9.67 8.67
CA ASP A 102 17.79 8.34 8.72
C ASP A 102 18.06 7.77 7.32
N VAL A 103 19.14 7.00 7.20
CA VAL A 103 19.58 6.36 5.96
C VAL A 103 19.77 4.86 6.17
N TRP A 104 19.15 4.07 5.32
CA TRP A 104 19.33 2.62 5.26
C TRP A 104 20.02 2.23 3.95
N GLU A 105 20.82 1.18 4.02
CA GLU A 105 21.43 0.57 2.85
C GLU A 105 20.84 -0.82 2.60
N ALA A 106 20.59 -1.16 1.33
CA ALA A 106 19.98 -2.43 0.95
C ALA A 106 20.60 -3.03 -0.31
N GLU A 107 20.69 -4.36 -0.34
CA GLU A 107 21.08 -5.11 -1.54
C GLU A 107 20.00 -5.09 -2.62
N ALA A 108 18.72 -5.11 -2.20
CA ALA A 108 17.58 -5.05 -3.10
C ALA A 108 16.46 -4.14 -2.53
N ILE A 109 15.71 -3.53 -3.43
CA ILE A 109 14.54 -2.71 -3.09
C ILE A 109 13.34 -3.20 -3.89
N ILE A 110 12.19 -3.37 -3.20
CA ILE A 110 10.90 -3.63 -3.82
C ILE A 110 10.05 -2.36 -3.68
N VAL A 111 9.71 -1.74 -4.81
CA VAL A 111 8.85 -0.56 -4.85
C VAL A 111 7.40 -1.02 -5.01
N ALA A 112 6.60 -0.83 -3.97
CA ALA A 112 5.18 -1.22 -3.89
C ALA A 112 4.31 -0.03 -3.46
N THR A 113 4.63 1.16 -3.93
CA THR A 113 4.03 2.43 -3.51
C THR A 113 2.61 2.67 -4.01
N GLY A 114 2.11 1.78 -4.86
CA GLY A 114 0.75 1.88 -5.42
C GLY A 114 0.61 2.99 -6.46
N ALA A 115 -0.61 3.47 -6.60
CA ALA A 115 -0.96 4.56 -7.50
C ALA A 115 -2.16 5.34 -6.96
N ASP A 116 -2.19 6.63 -7.25
CA ASP A 116 -3.31 7.50 -6.95
C ASP A 116 -4.11 7.80 -8.22
N ALA A 117 -5.39 8.12 -8.03
CA ALA A 117 -6.26 8.54 -9.11
C ALA A 117 -5.80 9.88 -9.68
N LYS A 118 -5.85 10.02 -11.00
CA LYS A 118 -5.62 11.29 -11.67
C LYS A 118 -6.96 12.00 -11.87
N TYR A 119 -7.11 13.14 -11.22
CA TYR A 119 -8.27 13.99 -11.35
C TYR A 119 -8.02 15.10 -12.37
N LEU A 120 -9.10 15.72 -12.86
CA LEU A 120 -9.04 16.86 -13.77
C LEU A 120 -8.65 18.16 -13.06
N GLY A 121 -8.75 18.19 -11.73
CA GLY A 121 -8.43 19.35 -10.89
C GLY A 121 -9.59 20.37 -10.83
N LEU A 122 -10.81 19.92 -11.06
CA LEU A 122 -12.01 20.76 -10.98
C LEU A 122 -12.55 20.78 -9.55
N GLU A 123 -12.95 21.95 -9.08
CA GLU A 123 -13.59 22.11 -7.76
C GLU A 123 -14.81 21.19 -7.59
N SER A 124 -15.54 20.93 -8.68
CA SER A 124 -16.69 20.02 -8.71
C SER A 124 -16.33 18.56 -8.47
N GLU A 125 -15.11 18.13 -8.74
CA GLU A 125 -14.68 16.73 -8.48
C GLU A 125 -14.69 16.43 -7.00
N GLU A 126 -14.10 17.30 -6.18
CA GLU A 126 -14.09 17.13 -4.73
C GLU A 126 -15.51 17.17 -4.15
N LYS A 127 -16.34 18.12 -4.60
CA LYS A 127 -17.71 18.30 -4.15
C LYS A 127 -18.61 17.09 -4.46
N PHE A 128 -18.42 16.46 -5.61
CA PHE A 128 -19.25 15.35 -6.09
C PHE A 128 -18.59 13.98 -5.98
N MET A 129 -17.41 13.90 -5.35
CA MET A 129 -16.74 12.63 -5.07
C MET A 129 -17.68 11.66 -4.36
N ASN A 130 -17.80 10.44 -4.90
CA ASN A 130 -18.75 9.42 -4.45
C ASN A 130 -20.25 9.83 -4.53
N ARG A 131 -20.57 10.94 -5.20
CA ARG A 131 -21.92 11.44 -5.41
C ARG A 131 -22.20 11.76 -6.88
N GLY A 132 -21.60 10.98 -7.79
CA GLY A 132 -21.68 11.15 -9.23
C GLY A 132 -20.32 11.29 -9.92
N VAL A 133 -19.26 11.53 -9.16
CA VAL A 133 -17.87 11.51 -9.62
C VAL A 133 -17.14 10.36 -8.95
N SER A 134 -16.47 9.56 -9.75
CA SER A 134 -15.58 8.47 -9.31
C SER A 134 -14.40 8.36 -10.26
N ALA A 135 -13.25 7.96 -9.72
CA ALA A 135 -12.05 7.65 -10.50
C ALA A 135 -11.97 6.16 -10.88
N CYS A 136 -12.88 5.32 -10.40
CA CYS A 136 -12.88 3.88 -10.63
C CYS A 136 -14.25 3.38 -11.09
N ALA A 137 -14.46 3.29 -12.39
CA ALA A 137 -15.72 2.79 -12.96
C ALA A 137 -16.02 1.34 -12.54
N THR A 138 -15.01 0.49 -12.47
CA THR A 138 -15.16 -0.92 -12.06
C THR A 138 -15.53 -1.05 -10.59
N CYS A 139 -14.99 -0.17 -9.73
CA CYS A 139 -15.27 -0.19 -8.30
C CYS A 139 -16.68 0.33 -7.99
N ASP A 140 -17.04 1.46 -8.60
CA ASP A 140 -18.19 2.27 -8.18
C ASP A 140 -19.37 2.23 -9.17
N GLY A 141 -19.13 1.95 -10.46
CA GLY A 141 -20.15 2.02 -11.49
C GLY A 141 -21.35 1.08 -11.30
N GLY A 142 -21.17 0.02 -10.51
CA GLY A 142 -22.22 -0.92 -10.10
C GLY A 142 -23.08 -0.44 -8.93
N LEU A 143 -22.63 0.57 -8.18
CA LEU A 143 -23.30 1.02 -6.97
C LEU A 143 -24.59 1.81 -7.30
N PRO A 144 -25.66 1.68 -6.48
CA PRO A 144 -26.95 2.35 -6.72
C PRO A 144 -26.83 3.86 -6.94
N ARG A 145 -25.90 4.52 -6.26
CA ARG A 145 -25.66 5.97 -6.36
C ARG A 145 -25.12 6.43 -7.73
N PHE A 146 -24.64 5.51 -8.58
CA PHE A 146 -24.17 5.76 -9.94
C PHE A 146 -25.09 5.16 -11.02
N ARG A 147 -26.19 4.50 -10.62
CA ARG A 147 -27.21 3.97 -11.50
C ARG A 147 -28.39 4.95 -11.52
N ASN A 148 -28.85 5.33 -12.71
CA ASN A 148 -30.11 6.08 -12.89
C ASN A 148 -31.31 5.16 -12.67
#